data_5bd5ce5d9b0233aff21b72bc5eb214b1
#
_entry.id   5bd5ce5d9b0233aff21b72bc5eb214b1
#
_cell.length_a   1.000
_cell.length_b   1.000
_cell.length_c   1.000
_cell.angle_alpha   90.00
_cell.angle_beta   90.00
_cell.angle_gamma   90.00
#
_symmetry.space_group_name_H-M   'P 1'
#
loop_
_entity.id
_entity.type
_entity.pdbx_description
1 polymer ?
#
loop_
_entity_poly.entity_id
_entity_poly.type
_entity_poly.pdbx_seq_one_letter_code
_entity_poly.pdbx_strand_id
1 'polypeptide(L)'
;MQFFQSEHKVGIYFYKTSKILDQKWGTTGIIKYEDPKYKFPVGLKAFGNYSYRISDARSFFTNVVGSHQDFFIDDFRQVMSARIVHPLTDFLAESRYSYTEIDAYREEIARGMELKLLADFRKLGFTITDFRIEGTSFDDATLQRINRIADLTAEAQAAKAVGLDYANLQQLEAMREAARNEGGGAGIGMGLGAGMGLGQTMASTMAAGFTGSTAPSDDDIMGRLAQLKKMYAAELISEAEYAAKKQQILDDF
;
A
#
# COMPACT_ATOMS: atom_id res chain seq x y z
N MET A 1 -35.55 -8.70 75.67
CA MET A 1 -34.90 -9.26 74.43
C MET A 1 -34.36 -8.13 73.64
N GLN A 2 -33.04 -7.89 73.67
CA GLN A 2 -32.40 -6.93 72.80
C GLN A 2 -32.20 -7.62 71.43
N PHE A 3 -32.93 -7.15 70.46
CA PHE A 3 -32.68 -7.53 69.07
C PHE A 3 -31.34 -6.94 68.67
N PHE A 4 -30.36 -7.79 68.37
CA PHE A 4 -29.09 -7.38 67.78
C PHE A 4 -29.38 -6.78 66.40
N GLN A 5 -29.54 -5.49 66.32
CA GLN A 5 -29.49 -4.78 65.03
C GLN A 5 -28.01 -4.65 64.66
N SER A 6 -27.57 -5.43 63.70
CA SER A 6 -26.26 -5.25 63.11
C SER A 6 -26.28 -3.98 62.26
N GLU A 7 -25.38 -3.05 62.55
CA GLU A 7 -25.16 -1.86 61.72
C GLU A 7 -24.42 -2.17 60.43
N HIS A 8 -23.97 -3.43 60.27
CA HIS A 8 -23.25 -3.84 59.07
C HIS A 8 -24.22 -4.09 57.93
N LYS A 9 -24.04 -3.27 56.86
CA LYS A 9 -24.75 -3.47 55.60
C LYS A 9 -24.02 -4.54 54.81
N VAL A 10 -24.75 -5.57 54.37
CA VAL A 10 -24.24 -6.63 53.52
C VAL A 10 -24.86 -6.47 52.12
N GLY A 11 -24.03 -6.35 51.12
CA GLY A 11 -24.44 -6.34 49.72
C GLY A 11 -24.28 -7.74 49.13
N ILE A 12 -25.32 -8.26 48.49
CA ILE A 12 -25.28 -9.53 47.74
C ILE A 12 -25.36 -9.19 46.28
N TYR A 13 -24.36 -9.60 45.52
CA TYR A 13 -24.27 -9.35 44.09
C TYR A 13 -24.39 -10.65 43.30
N PHE A 14 -25.20 -10.64 42.24
CA PHE A 14 -25.40 -11.77 41.37
C PHE A 14 -24.82 -11.47 39.98
N TYR A 15 -24.06 -12.42 39.46
CA TYR A 15 -23.43 -12.31 38.15
C TYR A 15 -23.88 -13.44 37.25
N LYS A 16 -24.11 -13.08 35.97
CA LYS A 16 -24.39 -14.08 34.95
C LYS A 16 -23.07 -14.76 34.54
N THR A 17 -22.94 -16.03 34.80
CA THR A 17 -21.75 -16.85 34.47
C THR A 17 -21.83 -17.48 33.07
N SER A 18 -23.01 -17.44 32.44
CA SER A 18 -23.17 -17.93 31.08
C SER A 18 -22.41 -17.04 30.09
N LYS A 19 -22.04 -17.62 28.93
CA LYS A 19 -21.38 -16.92 27.84
C LYS A 19 -22.25 -15.75 27.36
N ILE A 20 -21.63 -14.58 27.25
CA ILE A 20 -22.22 -13.38 26.66
C ILE A 20 -21.66 -13.29 25.25
N LEU A 21 -22.56 -13.39 24.26
CA LEU A 21 -22.21 -13.54 22.86
C LEU A 21 -22.23 -12.19 22.15
N ASP A 22 -21.50 -12.12 21.05
CA ASP A 22 -21.65 -11.12 19.98
C ASP A 22 -21.54 -9.67 20.45
N GLN A 23 -20.56 -9.38 21.28
CA GLN A 23 -20.28 -8.02 21.70
C GLN A 23 -19.42 -7.32 20.66
N LYS A 24 -19.93 -6.23 20.10
CA LYS A 24 -19.25 -5.48 19.05
C LYS A 24 -18.08 -4.67 19.62
N TRP A 25 -17.00 -4.64 18.88
CA TRP A 25 -15.85 -3.77 19.12
C TRP A 25 -15.43 -3.07 17.83
N GLY A 26 -14.78 -1.94 17.96
CA GLY A 26 -14.22 -1.21 16.83
C GLY A 26 -13.16 -0.23 17.31
N THR A 27 -12.22 0.11 16.44
CA THR A 27 -11.22 1.12 16.72
C THR A 27 -11.86 2.50 16.62
N THR A 28 -11.78 3.30 17.67
CA THR A 28 -12.26 4.69 17.67
C THR A 28 -11.32 5.62 16.91
N GLY A 29 -10.04 5.30 16.85
CA GLY A 29 -9.01 6.01 16.13
C GLY A 29 -8.40 5.19 15.00
N ILE A 30 -7.55 5.85 14.22
CA ILE A 30 -6.77 5.22 13.16
C ILE A 30 -5.54 4.56 13.79
N ILE A 31 -5.37 3.26 13.57
CA ILE A 31 -4.15 2.53 13.89
C ILE A 31 -3.16 2.79 12.76
N LYS A 32 -1.96 3.26 13.11
CA LYS A 32 -0.89 3.50 12.15
C LYS A 32 0.20 2.45 12.32
N TYR A 33 0.57 1.80 11.22
CA TYR A 33 1.72 0.91 11.15
C TYR A 33 2.43 1.08 9.81
N GLU A 34 3.68 0.68 9.70
CA GLU A 34 4.41 0.69 8.44
C GLU A 34 4.15 -0.59 7.66
N ASP A 35 3.69 -0.46 6.41
CA ASP A 35 3.53 -1.61 5.53
C ASP A 35 4.89 -2.24 5.22
N PRO A 36 5.08 -3.54 5.49
CA PRO A 36 6.38 -4.19 5.33
C PRO A 36 6.82 -4.34 3.89
N LYS A 37 5.87 -4.41 2.95
CA LYS A 37 6.11 -4.62 1.52
C LYS A 37 6.34 -3.29 0.79
N TYR A 38 5.49 -2.32 1.03
CA TYR A 38 5.48 -1.05 0.30
C TYR A 38 6.15 0.10 1.06
N LYS A 39 6.56 -0.11 2.31
CA LYS A 39 7.34 0.85 3.12
C LYS A 39 6.70 2.23 3.26
N PHE A 40 5.38 2.27 3.39
CA PHE A 40 4.67 3.50 3.72
C PHE A 40 3.76 3.32 4.94
N PRO A 41 3.42 4.42 5.66
CA PRO A 41 2.52 4.34 6.79
C PRO A 41 1.08 4.08 6.32
N VAL A 42 0.48 3.02 6.85
CA VAL A 42 -0.91 2.62 6.64
C VAL A 42 -1.74 3.06 7.83
N GLY A 43 -2.84 3.73 7.57
CA GLY A 43 -3.87 4.07 8.55
C GLY A 43 -5.04 3.10 8.45
N LEU A 44 -5.20 2.23 9.46
CA LEU A 44 -6.18 1.16 9.51
C LEU A 44 -7.23 1.42 10.57
N LYS A 45 -8.48 1.13 10.26
CA LYS A 45 -9.57 0.90 11.22
C LYS A 45 -10.01 -0.55 11.12
N ALA A 46 -10.31 -1.16 12.26
CA ALA A 46 -10.80 -2.52 12.34
C ALA A 46 -12.01 -2.60 13.26
N PHE A 47 -12.90 -3.52 12.98
CA PHE A 47 -14.08 -3.78 13.78
C PHE A 47 -14.44 -5.27 13.73
N GLY A 48 -15.22 -5.70 14.70
CA GLY A 48 -15.64 -7.08 14.80
C GLY A 48 -16.47 -7.35 16.02
N ASN A 49 -16.50 -8.61 16.42
CA ASN A 49 -17.20 -9.04 17.61
C ASN A 49 -16.32 -9.93 18.50
N TYR A 50 -16.69 -10.03 19.75
CA TYR A 50 -16.10 -10.95 20.73
C TYR A 50 -17.18 -11.51 21.62
N SER A 51 -16.90 -12.66 22.22
CA SER A 51 -17.74 -13.26 23.22
C SER A 51 -16.92 -13.50 24.48
N TYR A 52 -17.55 -13.34 25.63
CA TYR A 52 -16.87 -13.51 26.89
C TYR A 52 -17.76 -14.16 27.95
N ARG A 53 -17.17 -14.58 29.06
CA ARG A 53 -17.85 -14.96 30.28
C ARG A 53 -17.13 -14.39 31.49
N ILE A 54 -17.86 -14.11 32.55
CA ILE A 54 -17.29 -13.77 33.84
C ILE A 54 -16.76 -15.07 34.45
N SER A 55 -15.43 -15.16 34.60
CA SER A 55 -14.74 -16.33 35.14
C SER A 55 -14.38 -16.18 36.63
N ASP A 56 -14.17 -14.93 37.07
CA ASP A 56 -13.91 -14.57 38.45
C ASP A 56 -14.75 -13.34 38.83
N ALA A 57 -15.85 -13.58 39.53
CA ALA A 57 -16.78 -12.52 39.93
C ALA A 57 -16.15 -11.50 40.89
N ARG A 58 -15.21 -11.95 41.73
CA ARG A 58 -14.52 -11.07 42.69
C ARG A 58 -13.61 -10.10 42.00
N SER A 59 -12.76 -10.59 41.14
CA SER A 59 -11.86 -9.75 40.34
C SER A 59 -12.63 -8.81 39.41
N PHE A 60 -13.73 -9.29 38.82
CA PHE A 60 -14.61 -8.48 38.01
C PHE A 60 -15.23 -7.32 38.80
N PHE A 61 -15.78 -7.61 39.95
CA PHE A 61 -16.36 -6.58 40.82
C PHE A 61 -15.31 -5.55 41.26
N THR A 62 -14.16 -6.01 41.72
CA THR A 62 -13.12 -5.11 42.26
C THR A 62 -12.47 -4.25 41.21
N ASN A 63 -12.21 -4.82 40.04
CA ASN A 63 -11.37 -4.18 39.02
C ASN A 63 -12.16 -3.48 37.89
N VAL A 64 -13.43 -3.83 37.71
CA VAL A 64 -14.27 -3.31 36.62
C VAL A 64 -15.47 -2.54 37.15
N VAL A 65 -16.29 -3.16 38.01
CA VAL A 65 -17.48 -2.53 38.57
C VAL A 65 -17.12 -1.47 39.60
N GLY A 66 -16.19 -1.80 40.51
CA GLY A 66 -15.72 -0.88 41.53
C GLY A 66 -16.83 -0.41 42.46
N SER A 67 -16.79 0.88 42.79
CA SER A 67 -17.79 1.53 43.67
C SER A 67 -18.91 2.22 42.87
N HIS A 68 -19.03 1.96 41.56
CA HIS A 68 -20.13 2.51 40.78
C HIS A 68 -21.47 1.93 41.24
N GLN A 69 -22.46 2.81 41.46
CA GLN A 69 -23.79 2.36 41.86
C GLN A 69 -24.50 1.67 40.69
N ASP A 70 -24.24 2.12 39.47
CA ASP A 70 -24.76 1.54 38.24
C ASP A 70 -23.59 1.31 37.29
N PHE A 71 -23.49 0.10 36.75
CA PHE A 71 -22.51 -0.29 35.74
C PHE A 71 -23.25 -0.92 34.57
N PHE A 72 -23.29 -0.19 33.46
CA PHE A 72 -24.00 -0.62 32.27
C PHE A 72 -23.09 -1.33 31.28
N ILE A 73 -23.68 -2.14 30.41
CA ILE A 73 -22.96 -2.89 29.38
C ILE A 73 -22.22 -1.99 28.40
N ASP A 74 -22.70 -0.77 28.21
CA ASP A 74 -22.08 0.20 27.31
C ASP A 74 -20.78 0.78 27.91
N ASP A 75 -20.72 0.96 29.22
CA ASP A 75 -19.49 1.35 29.94
C ASP A 75 -18.44 0.25 29.77
N PHE A 76 -18.87 -1.00 29.89
CA PHE A 76 -18.01 -2.16 29.68
C PHE A 76 -17.49 -2.24 28.24
N ARG A 77 -18.32 -1.98 27.23
CA ARG A 77 -17.91 -1.94 25.83
C ARG A 77 -16.84 -0.89 25.56
N GLN A 78 -16.95 0.30 26.15
CA GLN A 78 -15.94 1.35 25.99
C GLN A 78 -14.60 0.92 26.57
N VAL A 79 -14.60 0.36 27.78
CA VAL A 79 -13.39 -0.18 28.43
C VAL A 79 -12.75 -1.27 27.57
N MET A 80 -13.56 -2.16 27.00
CA MET A 80 -13.09 -3.26 26.16
C MET A 80 -12.50 -2.75 24.85
N SER A 81 -13.19 -1.86 24.14
CA SER A 81 -12.72 -1.31 22.88
C SER A 81 -11.37 -0.59 23.05
N ALA A 82 -11.23 0.20 24.12
CA ALA A 82 -9.97 0.89 24.41
C ALA A 82 -8.80 -0.08 24.66
N ARG A 83 -9.08 -1.24 25.30
CA ARG A 83 -8.06 -2.26 25.60
C ARG A 83 -7.70 -3.17 24.42
N ILE A 84 -8.52 -3.21 23.38
CA ILE A 84 -8.25 -3.98 22.16
C ILE A 84 -7.30 -3.22 21.23
N VAL A 85 -7.41 -1.90 21.16
CA VAL A 85 -6.66 -1.08 20.19
C VAL A 85 -5.14 -1.23 20.33
N HIS A 86 -4.62 -1.16 21.55
CA HIS A 86 -3.18 -1.24 21.79
C HIS A 86 -2.59 -2.61 21.39
N PRO A 87 -3.11 -3.75 21.89
CA PRO A 87 -2.63 -5.07 21.47
C PRO A 87 -2.79 -5.34 19.97
N LEU A 88 -3.81 -4.77 19.33
CA LEU A 88 -4.00 -4.88 17.88
C LEU A 88 -2.91 -4.12 17.12
N THR A 89 -2.57 -2.92 17.57
CA THR A 89 -1.48 -2.13 16.98
C THR A 89 -0.15 -2.87 17.09
N ASP A 90 0.16 -3.38 18.28
CA ASP A 90 1.38 -4.14 18.53
C ASP A 90 1.42 -5.42 17.69
N PHE A 91 0.29 -6.14 17.62
CA PHE A 91 0.20 -7.35 16.83
C PHE A 91 0.45 -7.09 15.33
N LEU A 92 -0.16 -6.06 14.77
CA LEU A 92 0.02 -5.70 13.36
C LEU A 92 1.46 -5.27 13.07
N ALA A 93 2.09 -4.52 13.98
CA ALA A 93 3.48 -4.12 13.84
C ALA A 93 4.45 -5.31 13.90
N GLU A 94 4.19 -6.29 14.77
CA GLU A 94 5.00 -7.51 14.93
C GLU A 94 4.81 -8.51 13.79
N SER A 95 3.57 -8.69 13.33
CA SER A 95 3.18 -9.74 12.36
C SER A 95 3.66 -9.46 10.93
N ARG A 96 3.99 -8.22 10.62
CA ARG A 96 4.48 -7.78 9.30
C ARG A 96 3.57 -8.13 8.13
N TYR A 97 2.25 -8.16 8.35
CA TYR A 97 1.30 -8.32 7.26
C TYR A 97 1.20 -7.04 6.44
N SER A 98 1.30 -7.18 5.11
CA SER A 98 1.00 -6.09 4.19
C SER A 98 -0.51 -5.78 4.18
N TYR A 99 -0.88 -4.54 3.87
CA TYR A 99 -2.29 -4.17 3.74
C TYR A 99 -3.04 -5.04 2.72
N THR A 100 -2.34 -5.57 1.72
CA THR A 100 -2.92 -6.48 0.71
C THR A 100 -3.25 -7.87 1.26
N GLU A 101 -2.72 -8.21 2.43
CA GLU A 101 -2.79 -9.55 3.02
C GLU A 101 -3.67 -9.59 4.27
N ILE A 102 -3.96 -8.44 4.90
CA ILE A 102 -4.73 -8.36 6.15
C ILE A 102 -6.05 -9.12 6.05
N ASP A 103 -6.77 -8.97 4.95
CA ASP A 103 -8.06 -9.64 4.76
C ASP A 103 -7.93 -11.15 4.60
N ALA A 104 -6.84 -11.64 4.03
CA ALA A 104 -6.55 -13.05 3.90
C ALA A 104 -6.17 -13.70 5.23
N TYR A 105 -5.51 -12.96 6.12
CA TYR A 105 -5.01 -13.43 7.41
C TYR A 105 -5.87 -13.00 8.60
N ARG A 106 -7.13 -12.60 8.40
CA ARG A 106 -8.02 -12.16 9.48
C ARG A 106 -8.17 -13.18 10.60
N GLU A 107 -8.24 -14.46 10.28
CA GLU A 107 -8.42 -15.52 11.25
C GLU A 107 -7.16 -15.71 12.10
N GLU A 108 -5.98 -15.66 11.50
CA GLU A 108 -4.69 -15.73 12.20
C GLU A 108 -4.48 -14.50 13.08
N ILE A 109 -4.84 -13.32 12.60
CA ILE A 109 -4.79 -12.08 13.38
C ILE A 109 -5.76 -12.20 14.58
N ALA A 110 -6.99 -12.67 14.36
CA ALA A 110 -7.97 -12.85 15.42
C ALA A 110 -7.48 -13.84 16.51
N ARG A 111 -6.90 -14.96 16.12
CA ARG A 111 -6.28 -15.93 17.07
C ARG A 111 -5.12 -15.34 17.84
N GLY A 112 -4.23 -14.62 17.17
CA GLY A 112 -3.12 -13.93 17.82
C GLY A 112 -3.59 -12.89 18.81
N MET A 113 -4.63 -12.15 18.46
CA MET A 113 -5.28 -11.18 19.34
C MET A 113 -5.95 -11.84 20.53
N GLU A 114 -6.66 -12.95 20.35
CA GLU A 114 -7.29 -13.70 21.46
C GLU A 114 -6.25 -14.09 22.51
N LEU A 115 -5.09 -14.59 22.08
CA LEU A 115 -3.99 -14.95 22.98
C LEU A 115 -3.42 -13.74 23.75
N LYS A 116 -3.19 -12.61 23.07
CA LYS A 116 -2.69 -11.39 23.71
C LYS A 116 -3.71 -10.83 24.72
N LEU A 117 -4.98 -10.81 24.35
CA LEU A 117 -6.05 -10.28 25.19
C LEU A 117 -6.37 -11.17 26.41
N LEU A 118 -6.18 -12.48 26.28
CA LEU A 118 -6.55 -13.44 27.32
C LEU A 118 -5.88 -13.14 28.68
N ALA A 119 -4.61 -12.75 28.68
CA ALA A 119 -3.87 -12.44 29.90
C ALA A 119 -4.41 -11.19 30.61
N ASP A 120 -4.73 -10.16 29.87
CA ASP A 120 -5.19 -8.88 30.42
C ASP A 120 -6.64 -8.97 30.88
N PHE A 121 -7.48 -9.71 30.18
CA PHE A 121 -8.87 -9.85 30.54
C PHE A 121 -9.10 -10.78 31.73
N ARG A 122 -8.24 -11.77 31.93
CA ARG A 122 -8.25 -12.59 33.15
C ARG A 122 -8.00 -11.75 34.40
N LYS A 123 -7.13 -10.75 34.35
CA LYS A 123 -6.90 -9.81 35.47
C LYS A 123 -8.16 -9.01 35.82
N LEU A 124 -9.05 -8.82 34.89
CA LEU A 124 -10.33 -8.14 35.07
C LEU A 124 -11.48 -9.07 35.48
N GLY A 125 -11.21 -10.35 35.62
CA GLY A 125 -12.18 -11.36 36.10
C GLY A 125 -13.03 -11.99 35.02
N PHE A 126 -12.68 -11.83 33.74
CA PHE A 126 -13.41 -12.50 32.66
C PHE A 126 -12.48 -13.14 31.62
N THR A 127 -13.03 -14.06 30.85
CA THR A 127 -12.34 -14.81 29.81
C THR A 127 -13.02 -14.57 28.48
N ILE A 128 -12.25 -14.14 27.46
CA ILE A 128 -12.70 -14.12 26.08
C ILE A 128 -12.84 -15.58 25.64
N THR A 129 -13.95 -15.87 25.00
CA THR A 129 -14.27 -17.22 24.50
C THR A 129 -14.31 -17.29 22.99
N ASP A 130 -14.30 -16.14 22.31
CA ASP A 130 -14.29 -15.98 20.87
C ASP A 130 -13.92 -14.53 20.55
N PHE A 131 -13.04 -14.33 19.58
CA PHE A 131 -12.68 -13.00 19.09
C PHE A 131 -12.61 -13.03 17.57
N ARG A 132 -13.29 -12.10 16.91
CA ARG A 132 -13.38 -12.05 15.45
C ARG A 132 -13.15 -10.65 14.92
N ILE A 133 -12.49 -10.58 13.78
CA ILE A 133 -12.38 -9.37 12.96
C ILE A 133 -13.35 -9.52 11.80
N GLU A 134 -14.40 -8.71 11.77
CA GLU A 134 -15.42 -8.74 10.71
C GLU A 134 -14.98 -7.95 9.50
N GLY A 135 -14.27 -6.85 9.72
CA GLY A 135 -13.79 -6.02 8.64
C GLY A 135 -12.68 -5.07 9.03
N THR A 136 -12.02 -4.59 7.98
CA THR A 136 -10.99 -3.56 8.05
C THR A 136 -11.31 -2.47 7.05
N SER A 137 -10.92 -1.25 7.35
CA SER A 137 -11.00 -0.13 6.42
C SER A 137 -9.77 0.76 6.57
N PHE A 138 -9.38 1.41 5.49
CA PHE A 138 -8.23 2.30 5.47
C PHE A 138 -8.68 3.76 5.50
N ASP A 139 -7.83 4.65 6.01
CA ASP A 139 -8.08 6.08 5.92
C ASP A 139 -7.89 6.60 4.48
N ASP A 140 -8.44 7.77 4.18
CA ASP A 140 -8.42 8.35 2.83
C ASP A 140 -7.00 8.54 2.29
N ALA A 141 -6.05 8.93 3.15
CA ALA A 141 -4.65 9.10 2.75
C ALA A 141 -3.99 7.77 2.37
N THR A 142 -4.33 6.69 3.05
CA THR A 142 -3.89 5.33 2.72
C THR A 142 -4.54 4.85 1.44
N LEU A 143 -5.86 5.04 1.28
CA LEU A 143 -6.59 4.67 0.06
C LEU A 143 -6.04 5.36 -1.18
N GLN A 144 -5.73 6.66 -1.10
CA GLN A 144 -5.10 7.37 -2.21
C GLN A 144 -3.75 6.78 -2.60
N ARG A 145 -2.91 6.40 -1.63
CA ARG A 145 -1.62 5.74 -1.91
C ARG A 145 -1.80 4.35 -2.51
N ILE A 146 -2.75 3.58 -1.97
CA ILE A 146 -3.09 2.24 -2.49
C ILE A 146 -3.53 2.33 -3.95
N ASN A 147 -4.46 3.24 -4.26
CA ASN A 147 -4.96 3.45 -5.62
C ASN A 147 -3.82 3.86 -6.56
N ARG A 148 -2.98 4.80 -6.15
CA ARG A 148 -1.82 5.21 -6.96
C ARG A 148 -0.85 4.06 -7.23
N ILE A 149 -0.58 3.19 -6.24
CA ILE A 149 0.28 2.01 -6.42
C ILE A 149 -0.40 1.01 -7.37
N ALA A 150 -1.71 0.81 -7.23
CA ALA A 150 -2.48 -0.07 -8.09
C ALA A 150 -2.46 0.43 -9.56
N ASP A 151 -2.66 1.73 -9.78
CA ASP A 151 -2.62 2.35 -11.10
C ASP A 151 -1.22 2.17 -11.74
N LEU A 152 -0.16 2.54 -11.03
CA LEU A 152 1.22 2.37 -11.51
C LEU A 152 1.57 0.90 -11.80
N THR A 153 1.07 -0.02 -10.98
CA THR A 153 1.30 -1.45 -11.17
C THR A 153 0.55 -1.96 -12.41
N ALA A 154 -0.70 -1.52 -12.60
CA ALA A 154 -1.50 -1.88 -13.77
C ALA A 154 -0.89 -1.34 -15.06
N GLU A 155 -0.42 -0.08 -15.06
CA GLU A 155 0.28 0.54 -16.19
C GLU A 155 1.57 -0.20 -16.55
N ALA A 156 2.39 -0.53 -15.52
CA ALA A 156 3.62 -1.29 -15.74
C ALA A 156 3.36 -2.70 -16.28
N GLN A 157 2.30 -3.37 -15.79
CA GLN A 157 1.91 -4.69 -16.29
C GLN A 157 1.37 -4.61 -17.71
N ALA A 158 0.56 -3.60 -18.05
CA ALA A 158 0.04 -3.37 -19.38
C ALA A 158 1.19 -3.07 -20.38
N ALA A 159 2.14 -2.22 -19.99
CA ALA A 159 3.34 -1.95 -20.79
C ALA A 159 4.14 -3.23 -21.09
N LYS A 160 4.37 -4.03 -20.05
CA LYS A 160 5.08 -5.31 -20.18
C LYS A 160 4.36 -6.31 -21.08
N ALA A 161 3.03 -6.35 -21.04
CA ALA A 161 2.22 -7.25 -21.86
C ALA A 161 2.32 -6.93 -23.37
N VAL A 162 2.57 -5.66 -23.72
CA VAL A 162 2.79 -5.23 -25.11
C VAL A 162 4.27 -5.13 -25.48
N GLY A 163 5.18 -5.63 -24.64
CA GLY A 163 6.63 -5.64 -24.89
C GLY A 163 7.31 -4.27 -24.74
N LEU A 164 6.64 -3.31 -24.11
CA LEU A 164 7.20 -1.99 -23.80
C LEU A 164 7.76 -1.97 -22.39
N ASP A 165 8.91 -1.34 -22.20
CA ASP A 165 9.42 -1.02 -20.86
C ASP A 165 8.66 0.20 -20.32
N TYR A 166 8.40 0.22 -19.00
CA TYR A 166 7.69 1.32 -18.32
C TYR A 166 8.36 2.69 -18.55
N ALA A 167 9.68 2.72 -18.64
CA ALA A 167 10.43 3.93 -18.96
C ALA A 167 10.07 4.48 -20.36
N ASN A 168 9.90 3.59 -21.34
CA ASN A 168 9.49 3.96 -22.71
C ASN A 168 8.05 4.46 -22.74
N LEU A 169 7.16 3.89 -21.93
CA LEU A 169 5.77 4.35 -21.81
C LEU A 169 5.70 5.78 -21.25
N GLN A 170 6.42 6.06 -20.17
CA GLN A 170 6.50 7.40 -19.58
C GLN A 170 7.10 8.42 -20.53
N GLN A 171 8.10 8.03 -21.32
CA GLN A 171 8.69 8.90 -22.34
C GLN A 171 7.69 9.24 -23.46
N LEU A 172 6.90 8.26 -23.89
CA LEU A 172 5.83 8.46 -24.87
C LEU A 172 4.70 9.36 -24.32
N GLU A 173 4.32 9.20 -23.05
CA GLU A 173 3.33 10.06 -22.40
C GLU A 173 3.83 11.50 -22.25
N ALA A 174 5.07 11.68 -21.80
CA ALA A 174 5.69 13.00 -21.71
C ALA A 174 5.76 13.70 -23.08
N MET A 175 6.10 12.98 -24.14
CA MET A 175 6.06 13.49 -25.51
C MET A 175 4.63 13.86 -25.97
N ARG A 176 3.64 13.04 -25.61
CA ARG A 176 2.23 13.28 -25.93
C ARG A 176 1.67 14.50 -25.22
N GLU A 177 2.05 14.68 -23.96
CA GLU A 177 1.64 15.82 -23.14
C GLU A 177 2.32 17.11 -23.61
N ALA A 178 3.61 17.05 -23.97
CA ALA A 178 4.33 18.15 -24.59
C ALA A 178 3.71 18.57 -25.95
N ALA A 179 3.23 17.61 -26.74
CA ALA A 179 2.55 17.85 -28.00
C ALA A 179 1.14 18.45 -27.84
N ARG A 180 0.47 18.21 -26.69
CA ARG A 180 -0.86 18.77 -26.38
C ARG A 180 -0.81 20.22 -25.87
N ASN A 181 0.33 20.64 -25.34
CA ASN A 181 0.52 22.01 -24.87
C ASN A 181 0.82 22.99 -26.04
N GLU A 182 -0.21 23.41 -26.72
CA GLU A 182 -0.16 24.35 -27.87
C GLU A 182 0.24 25.80 -27.50
N GLY A 183 0.60 26.09 -26.27
CA GLY A 183 0.68 27.48 -25.79
C GLY A 183 1.94 27.93 -25.04
N GLY A 184 3.02 27.18 -25.02
CA GLY A 184 4.16 27.61 -24.22
C GLY A 184 5.50 27.47 -24.92
N GLY A 185 6.33 28.55 -24.91
CA GLY A 185 7.71 28.57 -25.37
C GLY A 185 8.66 27.49 -24.78
N ALA A 186 8.13 26.61 -23.91
CA ALA A 186 8.78 25.39 -23.45
C ALA A 186 8.84 24.31 -24.56
N GLY A 187 7.92 24.30 -25.51
CA GLY A 187 7.92 23.34 -26.62
C GLY A 187 9.13 23.47 -27.55
N ILE A 188 9.63 24.67 -27.76
CA ILE A 188 10.83 24.92 -28.58
C ILE A 188 12.10 24.53 -27.82
N GLY A 189 12.16 24.78 -26.49
CA GLY A 189 13.32 24.44 -25.67
C GLY A 189 13.43 22.92 -25.41
N MET A 190 12.30 22.21 -25.21
CA MET A 190 12.28 20.75 -25.04
C MET A 190 12.49 20.00 -26.35
N GLY A 191 11.98 20.52 -27.50
CA GLY A 191 12.24 19.94 -28.80
C GLY A 191 13.71 20.00 -29.18
N LEU A 192 14.41 21.08 -28.85
CA LEU A 192 15.86 21.21 -29.05
C LEU A 192 16.66 20.40 -28.02
N GLY A 193 16.26 20.37 -26.72
CA GLY A 193 16.95 19.62 -25.67
C GLY A 193 16.75 18.10 -25.79
N ALA A 194 15.54 17.65 -26.06
CA ALA A 194 15.24 16.23 -26.28
C ALA A 194 15.82 15.74 -27.62
N GLY A 195 15.82 16.59 -28.67
CA GLY A 195 16.46 16.27 -29.93
C GLY A 195 17.99 16.13 -29.81
N MET A 196 18.66 17.00 -29.03
CA MET A 196 20.10 16.88 -28.77
C MET A 196 20.39 15.68 -27.81
N GLY A 197 19.56 15.43 -26.81
CA GLY A 197 19.74 14.30 -25.90
C GLY A 197 19.52 12.95 -26.60
N LEU A 198 18.49 12.82 -27.41
CA LEU A 198 18.22 11.63 -28.24
C LEU A 198 19.26 11.48 -29.36
N GLY A 199 19.70 12.58 -29.95
CA GLY A 199 20.78 12.58 -30.94
C GLY A 199 22.10 12.10 -30.32
N GLN A 200 22.39 12.50 -29.09
CA GLN A 200 23.63 12.11 -28.40
C GLN A 200 23.56 10.66 -27.88
N THR A 201 22.42 10.17 -27.40
CA THR A 201 22.24 8.76 -27.02
C THR A 201 22.17 7.85 -28.24
N MET A 202 21.56 8.28 -29.35
CA MET A 202 21.64 7.55 -30.62
C MET A 202 23.05 7.55 -31.19
N ALA A 203 23.75 8.68 -31.12
CA ALA A 203 25.15 8.77 -31.55
C ALA A 203 26.09 7.93 -30.68
N SER A 204 25.86 7.89 -29.35
CA SER A 204 26.67 7.04 -28.44
C SER A 204 26.32 5.55 -28.59
N THR A 205 25.08 5.18 -28.85
CA THR A 205 24.68 3.79 -29.12
C THR A 205 25.18 3.33 -30.48
N MET A 206 25.19 4.20 -31.49
CA MET A 206 25.86 3.95 -32.76
C MET A 206 27.40 3.89 -32.57
N ALA A 207 27.99 4.79 -31.81
CA ALA A 207 29.44 4.76 -31.52
C ALA A 207 29.88 3.53 -30.72
N ALA A 208 29.09 3.04 -29.77
CA ALA A 208 29.37 1.82 -29.00
C ALA A 208 29.24 0.54 -29.85
N GLY A 209 28.45 0.58 -30.92
CA GLY A 209 28.36 -0.50 -31.92
C GLY A 209 29.52 -0.49 -32.92
N PHE A 210 30.34 0.57 -32.95
CA PHE A 210 31.39 0.77 -33.95
C PHE A 210 32.84 0.71 -33.41
N THR A 211 33.07 0.38 -32.15
CA THR A 211 34.41 0.13 -31.64
C THR A 211 34.89 -1.31 -31.83
N GLY A 212 34.47 -1.93 -32.92
CA GLY A 212 35.09 -3.15 -33.47
C GLY A 212 35.91 -2.74 -34.70
N SER A 213 37.21 -2.59 -34.54
CA SER A 213 38.19 -2.36 -35.55
C SER A 213 38.12 -3.42 -36.68
N THR A 214 37.41 -3.12 -37.76
CA THR A 214 37.64 -3.72 -39.09
C THR A 214 37.16 -2.73 -40.13
N ALA A 215 37.90 -2.58 -41.21
CA ALA A 215 37.55 -1.75 -42.34
C ALA A 215 36.11 -1.99 -42.85
N PRO A 216 35.35 -0.97 -43.25
CA PRO A 216 33.96 -1.13 -43.65
C PRO A 216 33.87 -2.13 -44.81
N SER A 217 33.08 -3.19 -44.65
CA SER A 217 32.79 -4.13 -45.70
C SER A 217 31.69 -3.54 -46.63
N ASP A 218 31.70 -3.90 -47.94
CA ASP A 218 30.70 -3.47 -48.93
C ASP A 218 29.24 -3.68 -48.45
N ASP A 219 28.99 -4.71 -47.62
CA ASP A 219 27.68 -4.99 -47.02
C ASP A 219 27.24 -3.93 -45.99
N ASP A 220 28.16 -3.28 -45.27
CA ASP A 220 27.87 -2.26 -44.28
C ASP A 220 27.46 -0.95 -44.93
N ILE A 221 28.06 -0.61 -46.06
CA ILE A 221 27.75 0.58 -46.88
C ILE A 221 26.37 0.46 -47.54
N MET A 222 26.08 -0.71 -48.08
CA MET A 222 24.76 -1.03 -48.64
C MET A 222 23.67 -0.94 -47.57
N GLY A 223 23.96 -1.40 -46.34
CA GLY A 223 23.05 -1.29 -45.21
C GLY A 223 22.74 0.18 -44.85
N ARG A 224 23.77 1.03 -44.78
CA ARG A 224 23.63 2.47 -44.48
C ARG A 224 22.88 3.23 -45.57
N LEU A 225 23.15 2.94 -46.81
CA LEU A 225 22.42 3.55 -47.96
C LEU A 225 20.96 3.10 -48.02
N ALA A 226 20.67 1.83 -47.71
CA ALA A 226 19.31 1.32 -47.62
C ALA A 226 18.50 1.99 -46.47
N GLN A 227 19.14 2.23 -45.37
CA GLN A 227 18.53 2.90 -44.21
C GLN A 227 18.28 4.39 -44.50
N LEU A 228 19.24 5.09 -45.13
CA LEU A 228 19.08 6.47 -45.54
C LEU A 228 17.94 6.63 -46.55
N LYS A 229 17.80 5.68 -47.48
CA LYS A 229 16.70 5.66 -48.45
C LYS A 229 15.34 5.43 -47.77
N LYS A 230 15.27 4.60 -46.72
CA LYS A 230 14.04 4.40 -45.93
C LYS A 230 13.64 5.67 -45.19
N MET A 231 14.61 6.42 -44.64
CA MET A 231 14.34 7.68 -43.94
C MET A 231 13.83 8.76 -44.90
N TYR A 232 14.36 8.82 -46.10
CA TYR A 232 13.88 9.72 -47.15
C TYR A 232 12.47 9.32 -47.63
N ALA A 233 12.22 8.03 -47.86
CA ALA A 233 10.90 7.55 -48.28
C ALA A 233 9.82 7.71 -47.21
N ALA A 234 10.20 7.81 -45.93
CA ALA A 234 9.32 8.09 -44.78
C ALA A 234 9.16 9.60 -44.52
N GLU A 235 9.69 10.48 -45.39
CA GLU A 235 9.66 11.95 -45.28
C GLU A 235 10.30 12.49 -43.97
N LEU A 236 11.20 11.70 -43.35
CA LEU A 236 11.91 12.05 -42.12
C LEU A 236 13.12 12.95 -42.34
N ILE A 237 13.63 13.01 -43.59
CA ILE A 237 14.74 13.87 -44.00
C ILE A 237 14.41 14.54 -45.34
N SER A 238 14.87 15.76 -45.49
CA SER A 238 14.72 16.51 -46.73
C SER A 238 15.60 15.97 -47.85
N GLU A 239 15.29 16.31 -49.10
CA GLU A 239 16.08 15.93 -50.27
C GLU A 239 17.52 16.43 -50.18
N ALA A 240 17.73 17.63 -49.65
CA ALA A 240 19.06 18.22 -49.47
C ALA A 240 19.89 17.44 -48.44
N GLU A 241 19.28 17.04 -47.33
CA GLU A 241 19.92 16.20 -46.29
C GLU A 241 20.21 14.79 -46.78
N TYR A 242 19.30 14.21 -47.56
CA TYR A 242 19.52 12.91 -48.18
C TYR A 242 20.72 12.95 -49.14
N ALA A 243 20.81 13.98 -50.00
CA ALA A 243 21.91 14.13 -50.95
C ALA A 243 23.25 14.34 -50.25
N ALA A 244 23.29 15.21 -49.21
CA ALA A 244 24.51 15.48 -48.45
C ALA A 244 25.03 14.21 -47.70
N LYS A 245 24.14 13.48 -47.04
CA LYS A 245 24.52 12.27 -46.30
C LYS A 245 24.87 11.11 -47.23
N LYS A 246 24.24 11.00 -48.38
CA LYS A 246 24.61 10.02 -49.40
C LYS A 246 26.02 10.25 -49.93
N GLN A 247 26.36 11.52 -50.21
CA GLN A 247 27.71 11.88 -50.64
C GLN A 247 28.76 11.55 -49.56
N GLN A 248 28.48 11.88 -48.30
CA GLN A 248 29.35 11.60 -47.20
C GLN A 248 29.63 10.10 -47.02
N ILE A 249 28.60 9.24 -47.17
CA ILE A 249 28.76 7.78 -47.09
C ILE A 249 29.59 7.24 -48.26
N LEU A 250 29.52 7.90 -49.42
CA LEU A 250 30.28 7.51 -50.59
C LEU A 250 31.71 8.06 -50.59
N ASP A 251 31.96 9.20 -49.92
CA ASP A 251 33.31 9.82 -49.79
C ASP A 251 34.15 9.12 -48.68
N ASP A 252 33.50 8.42 -47.72
CA ASP A 252 34.14 7.61 -46.69
C ASP A 252 34.58 6.21 -47.18
N PHE A 253 34.39 5.95 -48.49
CA PHE A 253 34.84 4.73 -49.20
C PHE A 253 36.12 4.97 -49.96
#